data_c1df6e49d4f3e7f99f3722e26c882f70
#
_entry.id   c1df6e49d4f3e7f99f3722e26c882f70
#
_cell.length_a   1.000
_cell.length_b   1.000
_cell.length_c   1.000
_cell.angle_alpha   90.00
_cell.angle_beta   90.00
_cell.angle_gamma   90.00
#
_symmetry.space_group_name_H-M   'P 1'
#
loop_
_entity.id
_entity.type
_entity.pdbx_description
1 polymer ?
#
loop_
_entity_poly.entity_id
_entity_poly.type
_entity_poly.pdbx_seq_one_letter_code
_entity_poly.pdbx_strand_id
1 'polypeptide(L)'
;MAEDSQMFHEPLEMLRQKTRDMHRAVVSVVEELQAIDWYSQRVDATQDGELRAILQHNGNEEKEHAAMLLEWIRRQDPVFEAHLRTYLFRDGSIIAEEQRAEARGASANGGGATGRPSIGSL
;
A
#
# COMPACT_ATOMS: atom_id res chain seq x y z
N MET A 1 -1.71 -14.64 -10.88
CA MET A 1 -3.09 -14.27 -11.19
C MET A 1 -3.67 -13.46 -10.05
N ALA A 2 -4.43 -12.42 -10.37
CA ALA A 2 -4.99 -11.55 -9.34
C ALA A 2 -5.89 -12.30 -8.35
N GLU A 3 -6.64 -13.27 -8.82
CA GLU A 3 -7.51 -14.07 -7.97
C GLU A 3 -6.73 -14.86 -6.93
N ASP A 4 -5.60 -15.44 -7.34
CA ASP A 4 -4.77 -16.22 -6.42
C ASP A 4 -4.17 -15.35 -5.33
N SER A 5 -3.82 -14.10 -5.63
CA SER A 5 -3.21 -13.20 -4.66
C SER A 5 -4.22 -12.72 -3.61
N GLN A 6 -5.52 -12.87 -3.85
CA GLN A 6 -6.57 -12.46 -2.93
C GLN A 6 -7.00 -13.57 -1.98
N MET A 7 -6.56 -14.80 -2.21
CA MET A 7 -6.96 -15.95 -1.40
C MET A 7 -6.01 -16.16 -0.23
N PHE A 8 -6.48 -16.88 0.78
CA PHE A 8 -5.60 -17.34 1.84
C PHE A 8 -4.69 -18.46 1.31
N HIS A 9 -3.43 -18.44 1.74
CA HIS A 9 -2.42 -19.40 1.31
C HIS A 9 -2.11 -20.45 2.38
N GLU A 10 -2.73 -20.31 3.55
CA GLU A 10 -2.57 -21.24 4.66
C GLU A 10 -3.95 -21.56 5.24
N PRO A 11 -4.11 -22.66 5.95
CA PRO A 11 -5.39 -22.97 6.59
C PRO A 11 -5.80 -21.86 7.57
N LEU A 12 -7.08 -21.48 7.54
CA LEU A 12 -7.59 -20.38 8.36
C LEU A 12 -7.32 -20.58 9.84
N GLU A 13 -7.43 -21.81 10.32
CA GLU A 13 -7.23 -22.11 11.75
C GLU A 13 -5.79 -21.89 12.21
N MET A 14 -4.85 -21.79 11.27
CA MET A 14 -3.46 -21.48 11.58
C MET A 14 -3.18 -20.00 11.64
N LEU A 15 -4.14 -19.17 11.26
CA LEU A 15 -3.94 -17.72 11.16
C LEU A 15 -4.52 -17.02 12.38
N ARG A 16 -3.69 -16.13 12.96
CA ARG A 16 -4.16 -15.24 14.03
C ARG A 16 -5.21 -14.28 13.49
N GLN A 17 -6.07 -13.79 14.37
CA GLN A 17 -7.09 -12.80 14.00
C GLN A 17 -6.46 -11.57 13.35
N LYS A 18 -5.36 -11.08 13.90
CA LYS A 18 -4.64 -9.94 13.33
C LYS A 18 -4.22 -10.17 11.88
N THR A 19 -3.74 -11.37 11.57
CA THR A 19 -3.35 -11.72 10.21
C THR A 19 -4.56 -11.77 9.28
N ARG A 20 -5.68 -12.31 9.76
CA ARG A 20 -6.92 -12.35 8.98
C ARG A 20 -7.43 -10.95 8.68
N ASP A 21 -7.39 -10.04 9.65
CA ASP A 21 -7.80 -8.64 9.45
C ASP A 21 -6.85 -7.91 8.49
N MET A 22 -5.54 -8.18 8.60
CA MET A 22 -4.59 -7.60 7.67
C MET A 22 -4.86 -8.08 6.24
N HIS A 23 -5.19 -9.35 6.07
CA HIS A 23 -5.59 -9.88 4.77
C HIS A 23 -6.80 -9.13 4.21
N ARG A 24 -7.82 -8.92 5.03
CA ARG A 24 -9.02 -8.17 4.61
C ARG A 24 -8.65 -6.77 4.13
N ALA A 25 -7.79 -6.09 4.87
CA ALA A 25 -7.35 -4.74 4.50
C ALA A 25 -6.52 -4.73 3.22
N VAL A 26 -5.57 -5.66 3.10
CA VAL A 26 -4.70 -5.75 1.93
C VAL A 26 -5.51 -6.07 0.67
N VAL A 27 -6.40 -7.05 0.74
CA VAL A 27 -7.27 -7.40 -0.39
C VAL A 27 -8.13 -6.21 -0.79
N SER A 28 -8.65 -5.48 0.20
CA SER A 28 -9.46 -4.29 -0.08
C SER A 28 -8.65 -3.21 -0.80
N VAL A 29 -7.39 -2.98 -0.40
CA VAL A 29 -6.51 -2.05 -1.11
C VAL A 29 -6.29 -2.50 -2.54
N VAL A 30 -6.05 -3.79 -2.75
CA VAL A 30 -5.87 -4.35 -4.10
C VAL A 30 -7.10 -4.05 -4.96
N GLU A 31 -8.29 -4.29 -4.42
CA GLU A 31 -9.54 -4.03 -5.14
C GLU A 31 -9.70 -2.55 -5.48
N GLU A 32 -9.39 -1.66 -4.54
CA GLU A 32 -9.47 -0.22 -4.79
C GLU A 32 -8.48 0.23 -5.88
N LEU A 33 -7.24 -0.28 -5.83
CA LEU A 33 -6.24 0.07 -6.83
C LEU A 33 -6.62 -0.45 -8.21
N GLN A 34 -7.18 -1.65 -8.30
CA GLN A 34 -7.70 -2.17 -9.56
C GLN A 34 -8.83 -1.29 -10.10
N ALA A 35 -9.75 -0.88 -9.24
CA ALA A 35 -10.85 -0.01 -9.64
C ALA A 35 -10.34 1.34 -10.14
N ILE A 36 -9.35 1.93 -9.48
CA ILE A 36 -8.72 3.18 -9.92
C ILE A 36 -8.16 3.04 -11.34
N ASP A 37 -7.45 1.95 -11.60
CA ASP A 37 -6.90 1.67 -12.92
C ASP A 37 -7.99 1.55 -13.98
N TRP A 38 -9.03 0.76 -13.67
CA TRP A 38 -10.12 0.55 -14.63
C TRP A 38 -10.89 1.83 -14.91
N TYR A 39 -11.18 2.64 -13.90
CA TYR A 39 -11.84 3.94 -14.11
C TYR A 39 -10.97 4.87 -14.93
N SER A 40 -9.67 4.89 -14.70
CA SER A 40 -8.75 5.71 -15.49
C SER A 40 -8.81 5.34 -16.98
N GLN A 41 -8.83 4.06 -17.29
CA GLN A 41 -8.95 3.59 -18.67
C GLN A 41 -10.29 3.96 -19.29
N ARG A 42 -11.36 3.82 -18.53
CA ARG A 42 -12.72 4.18 -19.00
C ARG A 42 -12.85 5.66 -19.26
N VAL A 43 -12.26 6.49 -18.41
CA VAL A 43 -12.25 7.95 -18.60
C VAL A 43 -11.57 8.30 -19.92
N ASP A 44 -10.45 7.68 -20.23
CA ASP A 44 -9.74 7.92 -21.48
C ASP A 44 -10.50 7.42 -22.70
N ALA A 45 -11.20 6.31 -22.57
CA ALA A 45 -11.84 5.65 -23.71
C ALA A 45 -13.19 6.24 -24.10
N THR A 46 -13.96 6.74 -23.14
CA THR A 46 -15.31 7.23 -23.45
C THR A 46 -15.26 8.57 -24.18
N GLN A 47 -16.17 8.76 -25.13
CA GLN A 47 -16.33 10.03 -25.82
C GLN A 47 -17.50 10.85 -25.25
N ASP A 48 -18.26 10.27 -24.32
CA ASP A 48 -19.38 10.96 -23.69
C ASP A 48 -18.89 11.79 -22.51
N GLY A 49 -19.10 13.10 -22.57
CA GLY A 49 -18.59 14.02 -21.55
C GLY A 49 -19.21 13.83 -20.19
N GLU A 50 -20.52 13.56 -20.15
CA GLU A 50 -21.20 13.35 -18.87
C GLU A 50 -20.77 12.04 -18.22
N LEU A 51 -20.67 10.97 -19.01
CA LEU A 51 -20.18 9.69 -18.51
C LEU A 51 -18.74 9.82 -18.00
N ARG A 52 -17.90 10.55 -18.73
CA ARG A 52 -16.52 10.79 -18.30
C ARG A 52 -16.48 11.45 -16.93
N ALA A 53 -17.33 12.44 -16.70
CA ALA A 53 -17.38 13.13 -15.41
C ALA A 53 -17.78 12.18 -14.27
N ILE A 54 -18.75 11.31 -14.52
CA ILE A 54 -19.19 10.32 -13.53
C ILE A 54 -18.06 9.34 -13.23
N LEU A 55 -17.41 8.83 -14.27
CA LEU A 55 -16.32 7.87 -14.12
C LEU A 55 -15.12 8.49 -13.38
N GLN A 56 -14.82 9.76 -13.68
CA GLN A 56 -13.76 10.48 -12.99
C GLN A 56 -14.09 10.65 -11.51
N HIS A 57 -15.32 11.02 -11.21
CA HIS A 57 -15.78 11.16 -9.83
C HIS A 57 -15.63 9.84 -9.08
N ASN A 58 -16.12 8.76 -9.68
CA ASN A 58 -16.05 7.43 -9.03
C ASN A 58 -14.61 6.97 -8.84
N GLY A 59 -13.75 7.20 -9.82
CA GLY A 59 -12.34 6.87 -9.71
C GLY A 59 -11.66 7.64 -8.58
N ASN A 60 -12.01 8.92 -8.40
CA ASN A 60 -11.47 9.73 -7.31
C ASN A 60 -11.94 9.22 -5.94
N GLU A 61 -13.18 8.75 -5.84
CA GLU A 61 -13.69 8.13 -4.62
C GLU A 61 -12.90 6.88 -4.25
N GLU A 62 -12.51 6.08 -5.23
CA GLU A 62 -11.70 4.88 -4.97
C GLU A 62 -10.32 5.25 -4.42
N LYS A 63 -9.76 6.38 -4.82
CA LYS A 63 -8.49 6.87 -4.26
C LYS A 63 -8.62 7.22 -2.79
N GLU A 64 -9.73 7.82 -2.40
CA GLU A 64 -10.01 8.10 -1.00
C GLU A 64 -10.13 6.79 -0.19
N HIS A 65 -10.87 5.82 -0.73
CA HIS A 65 -11.03 4.53 -0.08
C HIS A 65 -9.68 3.82 0.13
N ALA A 66 -8.83 3.84 -0.88
CA ALA A 66 -7.50 3.26 -0.79
C ALA A 66 -6.67 3.95 0.30
N ALA A 67 -6.75 5.29 0.37
CA ALA A 67 -6.01 6.05 1.37
C ALA A 67 -6.44 5.70 2.80
N MET A 68 -7.76 5.53 3.03
CA MET A 68 -8.26 5.14 4.35
C MET A 68 -7.73 3.77 4.77
N LEU A 69 -7.72 2.82 3.84
CA LEU A 69 -7.21 1.48 4.12
C LEU A 69 -5.71 1.47 4.38
N LEU A 70 -4.95 2.25 3.62
CA LEU A 70 -3.51 2.38 3.84
C LEU A 70 -3.20 2.95 5.22
N GLU A 71 -4.00 3.92 5.69
CA GLU A 71 -3.82 4.46 7.03
C GLU A 71 -4.11 3.41 8.10
N TRP A 72 -5.16 2.60 7.91
CA TRP A 72 -5.43 1.52 8.86
C TRP A 72 -4.26 0.53 8.91
N ILE A 73 -3.74 0.14 7.75
CA ILE A 73 -2.59 -0.77 7.66
C ILE A 73 -1.39 -0.18 8.37
N ARG A 74 -1.11 1.11 8.13
CA ARG A 74 -0.01 1.81 8.79
C ARG A 74 -0.10 1.68 10.31
N ARG A 75 -1.29 1.85 10.86
CA ARG A 75 -1.49 1.79 12.31
C ARG A 75 -1.28 0.40 12.88
N GLN A 76 -1.41 -0.64 12.06
CA GLN A 76 -1.28 -2.02 12.52
C GLN A 76 0.12 -2.58 12.38
N ASP A 77 0.97 -1.97 11.56
CA ASP A 77 2.27 -2.55 11.19
C ASP A 77 3.38 -1.52 11.38
N PRO A 78 4.17 -1.64 12.48
CA PRO A 78 5.25 -0.67 12.74
C PRO A 78 6.34 -0.64 11.68
N VAL A 79 6.62 -1.76 11.03
CA VAL A 79 7.63 -1.81 9.96
C VAL A 79 7.14 -1.08 8.74
N PHE A 80 5.89 -1.33 8.35
CA PHE A 80 5.28 -0.62 7.23
C PHE A 80 5.20 0.88 7.52
N GLU A 81 4.80 1.24 8.75
CA GLU A 81 4.77 2.65 9.17
C GLU A 81 6.12 3.32 8.97
N ALA A 82 7.20 2.70 9.40
CA ALA A 82 8.53 3.28 9.27
C ALA A 82 8.89 3.55 7.81
N HIS A 83 8.58 2.61 6.93
CA HIS A 83 8.83 2.79 5.50
C HIS A 83 7.94 3.86 4.88
N LEU A 84 6.68 3.92 5.26
CA LEU A 84 5.80 4.97 4.77
C LEU A 84 6.31 6.36 5.17
N ARG A 85 6.79 6.52 6.41
CA ARG A 85 7.36 7.80 6.85
C ARG A 85 8.62 8.18 6.10
N THR A 86 9.41 7.18 5.69
CA THR A 86 10.63 7.44 4.92
C THR A 86 10.32 8.01 3.53
N TYR A 87 9.31 7.48 2.86
CA TYR A 87 9.10 7.77 1.45
C TYR A 87 7.96 8.73 1.13
N LEU A 88 6.91 8.75 1.94
CA LEU A 88 5.73 9.55 1.62
C LEU A 88 5.96 11.03 1.93
N PHE A 89 5.34 11.87 1.10
CA PHE A 89 5.35 13.33 1.27
C PHE A 89 6.76 13.93 1.20
N ARG A 90 7.62 13.32 0.40
CA ARG A 90 8.98 13.83 0.11
C ARG A 90 9.04 14.31 -1.33
N ASP A 91 9.85 15.34 -1.57
CA ASP A 91 9.94 15.95 -2.89
C ASP A 91 11.15 15.48 -3.71
N GLY A 92 12.13 14.87 -3.08
CA GLY A 92 13.36 14.44 -3.75
C GLY A 92 13.25 13.07 -4.37
N SER A 93 14.38 12.56 -4.82
CA SER A 93 14.47 11.23 -5.38
C SER A 93 14.07 10.16 -4.37
N ILE A 94 13.16 9.28 -4.76
CA ILE A 94 12.70 8.19 -3.89
C ILE A 94 13.86 7.27 -3.53
N ILE A 95 14.73 6.95 -4.50
CA ILE A 95 15.89 6.09 -4.26
C ILE A 95 16.88 6.76 -3.32
N ALA A 96 17.07 8.07 -3.43
CA ALA A 96 17.94 8.80 -2.51
C ALA A 96 17.41 8.79 -1.08
N GLU A 97 16.07 8.74 -0.90
CA GLU A 97 15.49 8.63 0.44
C GLU A 97 15.85 7.29 1.09
N GLU A 98 15.90 6.22 0.32
CA GLU A 98 16.34 4.93 0.84
C GLU A 98 17.76 5.02 1.37
N GLN A 99 18.66 5.61 0.60
CA GLN A 99 20.06 5.76 0.99
C GLN A 99 20.22 6.61 2.26
N ARG A 100 19.46 7.69 2.35
CA ARG A 100 19.46 8.54 3.54
C ARG A 100 18.94 7.81 4.78
N ALA A 101 17.89 7.02 4.62
CA ALA A 101 17.33 6.25 5.72
C ALA A 101 18.31 5.20 6.22
N GLU A 102 19.00 4.51 5.33
CA GLU A 102 20.02 3.52 5.70
C GLU A 102 21.19 4.18 6.43
N ALA A 103 21.65 5.33 5.96
CA ALA A 103 22.72 6.07 6.61
C ALA A 103 22.32 6.52 8.02
N ARG A 104 21.08 7.01 8.19
CA ARG A 104 20.57 7.40 9.51
C ARG A 104 20.48 6.21 10.46
N GLY A 105 20.00 5.07 9.94
CA GLY A 105 19.89 3.85 10.72
C GLY A 105 21.24 3.34 11.18
N ALA A 106 22.24 3.32 10.31
CA ALA A 106 23.58 2.91 10.65
C ALA A 106 24.20 3.85 11.70
N SER A 107 24.00 5.15 11.55
CA SER A 107 24.49 6.15 12.50
C SER A 107 23.83 5.99 13.86
N ALA A 108 22.53 5.79 13.90
CA ALA A 108 21.76 5.64 15.14
C ALA A 108 22.13 4.39 15.91
N ASN A 109 22.54 3.34 15.21
CA ASN A 109 22.89 2.07 15.83
C ASN A 109 24.37 1.94 16.18
N GLY A 110 25.10 3.03 16.11
CA GLY A 110 26.49 3.04 16.53
C GLY A 110 27.40 2.13 15.72
N GLY A 111 27.03 1.83 14.51
CA GLY A 111 27.82 1.01 13.62
C GLY A 111 27.60 -0.47 13.77
N GLY A 112 26.74 -0.89 14.65
CA GLY A 112 26.49 -2.31 14.86
C GLY A 112 25.41 -2.89 14.00
N ALA A 113 24.87 -2.15 13.10
CA ALA A 113 23.64 -2.56 12.63
C ALA A 113 23.52 -3.37 11.46
N THR A 114 22.86 -4.35 11.62
CA THR A 114 22.32 -5.12 10.56
C THR A 114 21.00 -4.62 10.07
N GLY A 115 20.50 -3.77 10.59
CA GLY A 115 19.28 -3.06 10.62
C GLY A 115 18.22 -3.12 9.57
N ARG A 116 18.29 -3.88 8.57
CA ARG A 116 17.23 -3.94 7.59
C ARG A 116 16.14 -4.90 8.05
N PRO A 117 14.92 -4.42 8.34
CA PRO A 117 13.83 -5.34 8.70
C PRO A 117 13.56 -6.30 7.55
N SER A 118 13.37 -7.54 7.90
CA SER A 118 13.01 -8.54 6.91
C SER A 118 11.58 -8.31 6.42
N ILE A 119 11.42 -8.26 5.12
CA ILE A 119 10.09 -8.15 4.53
C ILE A 119 9.25 -9.38 4.84
N GLY A 120 9.91 -10.52 5.01
CA GLY A 120 9.21 -11.76 5.28
C GLY A 120 8.64 -11.89 6.67
N SER A 121 8.87 -10.93 7.53
CA SER A 121 8.37 -10.98 8.91
C SER A 121 6.91 -10.53 9.06
N LEU A 122 6.26 -10.17 7.99
CA LEU A 122 4.84 -9.84 8.04
C LEU A 122 3.97 -11.10 8.32
#